data_3cd217773a8985388aa23c035d0129fe
#
_entry.id   3cd217773a8985388aa23c035d0129fe
#
_cell.length_a   1.000
_cell.length_b   1.000
_cell.length_c   1.000
_cell.angle_alpha   90.00
_cell.angle_beta   90.00
_cell.angle_gamma   90.00
#
_symmetry.space_group_name_H-M   'P 1'
#
loop_
_entity.id
_entity.type
_entity.pdbx_description
1 polymer ?
#
loop_
_entity_poly.entity_id
_entity_poly.type
_entity_poly.pdbx_seq_one_letter_code
_entity_poly.pdbx_strand_id
1 'polypeptide(L)'
;MSEQEAQVSLGFNTVVDHDELGCIGGYLLLNLGGRPLEFHCTAPVRANRAQQILYGVSLKPFLYGELVGRSLVEKGLETPIAIITNQPELNSLQPLIDVPLILVDEVEHSPSAVMHDLQMFMEMIPLDEPFGRITDAIEEARRGARAA
;
A
#
# COMPACT_ATOMS: atom_id res chain seq x y z
N MET A 1 -6.92 10.18 28.49
CA MET A 1 -7.55 9.61 27.33
C MET A 1 -6.79 9.84 26.02
N SER A 2 -6.05 10.89 25.94
CA SER A 2 -5.40 11.25 24.68
C SER A 2 -4.45 10.17 24.16
N GLU A 3 -3.75 9.47 25.01
CA GLU A 3 -2.86 8.41 24.51
C GLU A 3 -3.64 7.23 23.99
N GLN A 4 -4.94 7.17 24.25
CA GLN A 4 -5.80 6.15 23.69
C GLN A 4 -6.31 6.51 22.30
N GLU A 5 -6.15 7.75 21.91
CA GLU A 5 -6.60 8.17 20.59
C GLU A 5 -5.63 7.69 19.53
N ALA A 6 -6.17 7.17 18.45
CA ALA A 6 -5.34 6.75 17.33
C ALA A 6 -4.66 7.96 16.73
N GLN A 7 -3.40 7.83 16.41
CA GLN A 7 -2.69 8.86 15.66
C GLN A 7 -3.28 8.99 14.27
N VAL A 8 -3.31 10.21 13.74
CA VAL A 8 -3.64 10.40 12.35
C VAL A 8 -2.52 9.77 11.51
N SER A 9 -2.91 8.93 10.59
CA SER A 9 -1.93 8.21 9.78
C SER A 9 -2.36 8.16 8.33
N LEU A 10 -1.36 7.96 7.47
CA LEU A 10 -1.54 7.70 6.05
C LEU A 10 -0.98 6.33 5.74
N GLY A 11 -1.72 5.57 4.95
CA GLY A 11 -1.25 4.27 4.48
C GLY A 11 -0.65 4.40 3.09
N PHE A 12 0.40 3.64 2.83
CA PHE A 12 1.03 3.59 1.51
C PHE A 12 1.08 2.13 1.09
N ASN A 13 0.51 1.84 -0.06
CA ASN A 13 0.36 0.46 -0.54
C ASN A 13 0.93 0.36 -1.95
N THR A 14 1.85 -0.57 -2.15
CA THR A 14 2.43 -0.80 -3.47
C THR A 14 2.78 -2.27 -3.62
N VAL A 15 2.93 -2.72 -4.87
CA VAL A 15 3.26 -4.10 -5.18
C VAL A 15 4.51 -4.11 -6.02
N VAL A 16 5.46 -4.93 -5.63
CA VAL A 16 6.71 -5.13 -6.37
C VAL A 16 6.57 -6.42 -7.17
N ASP A 17 6.75 -6.33 -8.49
CA ASP A 17 6.68 -7.49 -9.35
C ASP A 17 8.07 -8.09 -9.51
N HIS A 18 8.20 -9.36 -9.16
CA HIS A 18 9.48 -10.05 -9.19
C HIS A 18 9.35 -11.21 -10.16
N ASP A 19 10.15 -11.19 -11.23
CA ASP A 19 10.00 -12.11 -12.34
C ASP A 19 9.93 -13.58 -11.92
N GLU A 20 10.80 -13.97 -11.01
CA GLU A 20 10.89 -15.37 -10.59
C GLU A 20 9.94 -15.73 -9.45
N LEU A 21 9.69 -14.79 -8.57
CA LEU A 21 8.93 -15.07 -7.34
C LEU A 21 7.45 -14.74 -7.45
N GLY A 22 7.06 -13.86 -8.38
CA GLY A 22 5.72 -13.33 -8.44
C GLY A 22 5.67 -11.95 -7.82
N CYS A 23 4.50 -11.50 -7.38
CA CYS A 23 4.37 -10.16 -6.84
C CYS A 23 4.36 -10.18 -5.31
N ILE A 24 4.97 -9.16 -4.73
CA ILE A 24 5.08 -8.98 -3.27
C ILE A 24 4.53 -7.62 -2.94
N GLY A 25 3.51 -7.56 -2.10
CA GLY A 25 2.93 -6.30 -1.69
C GLY A 25 3.52 -5.79 -0.40
N GLY A 26 3.55 -4.46 -0.25
CA GLY A 26 3.93 -3.82 0.97
C GLY A 26 2.94 -2.74 1.37
N TYR A 27 2.73 -2.59 2.66
CA TYR A 27 1.78 -1.63 3.23
C TYR A 27 2.45 -0.97 4.43
N LEU A 28 2.67 0.33 4.31
CA LEU A 28 3.39 1.11 5.31
C LEU A 28 2.46 2.20 5.84
N LEU A 29 2.24 2.22 7.15
CA LEU A 29 1.51 3.29 7.81
C LEU A 29 2.50 4.27 8.41
N LEU A 30 2.33 5.54 8.07
CA LEU A 30 3.15 6.62 8.61
C LEU A 30 2.26 7.62 9.33
N ASN A 31 2.78 8.21 10.40
CA ASN A 31 2.12 9.38 10.96
C ASN A 31 2.40 10.57 10.06
N LEU A 32 1.80 11.73 10.35
CA LEU A 32 1.96 12.90 9.49
C LEU A 32 3.38 13.43 9.44
N GLY A 33 4.20 13.07 10.43
CA GLY A 33 5.62 13.42 10.42
C GLY A 33 6.50 12.42 9.70
N GLY A 34 5.90 11.38 9.12
CA GLY A 34 6.66 10.41 8.34
C GLY A 34 7.28 9.29 9.13
N ARG A 35 6.91 9.12 10.40
CA ARG A 35 7.41 8.00 11.20
C ARG A 35 6.57 6.76 10.97
N PRO A 36 7.22 5.59 10.86
CA PRO A 36 6.48 4.35 10.64
C PRO A 36 5.72 3.92 11.88
N LEU A 37 4.47 3.56 11.69
CA LEU A 37 3.61 3.01 12.74
C LEU A 37 3.44 1.51 12.56
N GLU A 38 3.30 1.05 11.32
CA GLU A 38 3.14 -0.37 10.97
C GLU A 38 3.75 -0.61 9.61
N PHE A 39 4.29 -1.81 9.43
CA PHE A 39 4.71 -2.26 8.10
C PHE A 39 4.33 -3.73 7.95
N HIS A 40 3.66 -4.04 6.85
CA HIS A 40 3.27 -5.39 6.50
C HIS A 40 3.69 -5.68 5.07
N CYS A 41 4.14 -6.89 4.80
CA CYS A 41 4.37 -7.32 3.44
C CYS A 41 3.86 -8.75 3.27
N THR A 42 3.59 -9.14 2.03
CA THR A 42 3.10 -10.47 1.73
C THR A 42 4.26 -11.40 1.38
N ALA A 43 4.00 -12.69 1.49
CA ALA A 43 4.82 -13.66 0.76
C ALA A 43 4.58 -13.43 -0.74
N PRO A 44 5.49 -13.93 -1.60
CA PRO A 44 5.27 -13.80 -3.03
C PRO A 44 3.97 -14.47 -3.48
N VAL A 45 3.24 -13.80 -4.36
CA VAL A 45 1.98 -14.28 -4.90
C VAL A 45 2.16 -14.44 -6.41
N ARG A 46 1.79 -15.59 -6.93
CA ARG A 46 1.94 -15.89 -8.35
C ARG A 46 0.64 -16.49 -8.87
N ALA A 47 0.17 -15.96 -10.01
CA ALA A 47 -0.98 -16.54 -10.69
C ALA A 47 -0.57 -17.82 -11.40
N ASN A 48 -1.41 -18.85 -11.33
CA ASN A 48 -1.18 -20.05 -12.11
C ASN A 48 -1.60 -19.82 -13.57
N ARG A 49 -1.30 -20.80 -14.42
CA ARG A 49 -1.55 -20.64 -15.87
C ARG A 49 -3.03 -20.44 -16.18
N ALA A 50 -3.89 -21.19 -15.49
CA ALA A 50 -5.33 -21.05 -15.71
C ALA A 50 -5.82 -19.65 -15.35
N GLN A 51 -5.35 -19.10 -14.24
CA GLN A 51 -5.70 -17.74 -13.85
C GLN A 51 -5.22 -16.72 -14.86
N GLN A 52 -3.99 -16.88 -15.36
CA GLN A 52 -3.46 -15.96 -16.37
C GLN A 52 -4.33 -15.94 -17.61
N ILE A 53 -4.78 -17.12 -18.05
CA ILE A 53 -5.64 -17.23 -19.23
C ILE A 53 -7.01 -16.65 -18.98
N LEU A 54 -7.64 -17.02 -17.87
CA LEU A 54 -9.03 -16.67 -17.61
C LEU A 54 -9.22 -15.21 -17.24
N TYR A 55 -8.30 -14.64 -16.48
CA TYR A 55 -8.41 -13.23 -16.08
C TYR A 55 -7.99 -12.26 -17.18
N GLY A 56 -7.04 -12.68 -18.05
CA GLY A 56 -6.58 -11.80 -19.12
C GLY A 56 -6.13 -10.45 -18.59
N VAL A 57 -6.64 -9.38 -19.16
CA VAL A 57 -6.24 -8.01 -18.77
C VAL A 57 -6.70 -7.64 -17.36
N SER A 58 -7.63 -8.38 -16.78
CA SER A 58 -8.09 -8.11 -15.42
C SER A 58 -7.21 -8.77 -14.36
N LEU A 59 -6.16 -9.48 -14.76
CA LEU A 59 -5.32 -10.22 -13.82
C LEU A 59 -4.58 -9.31 -12.84
N LYS A 60 -3.95 -8.25 -13.35
CA LYS A 60 -3.19 -7.35 -12.47
C LYS A 60 -4.09 -6.65 -11.46
N PRO A 61 -5.22 -6.06 -11.84
CA PRO A 61 -6.11 -5.49 -10.83
C PRO A 61 -6.56 -6.51 -9.79
N PHE A 62 -6.82 -7.74 -10.19
CA PHE A 62 -7.20 -8.79 -9.27
C PHE A 62 -6.06 -9.12 -8.30
N LEU A 63 -4.86 -9.37 -8.83
CA LEU A 63 -3.71 -9.73 -7.98
C LEU A 63 -3.30 -8.59 -7.06
N TYR A 64 -3.18 -7.38 -7.62
CA TYR A 64 -2.63 -6.24 -6.88
C TYR A 64 -3.64 -5.67 -5.89
N GLY A 65 -4.88 -5.46 -6.34
CA GLY A 65 -5.88 -4.79 -5.51
C GLY A 65 -6.68 -5.74 -4.66
N GLU A 66 -7.32 -6.73 -5.31
CA GLU A 66 -8.29 -7.56 -4.61
C GLU A 66 -7.64 -8.65 -3.78
N LEU A 67 -6.47 -9.14 -4.17
CA LEU A 67 -5.80 -10.21 -3.44
C LEU A 67 -4.71 -9.66 -2.53
N VAL A 68 -3.67 -9.06 -3.10
CA VAL A 68 -2.51 -8.60 -2.32
C VAL A 68 -2.86 -7.37 -1.50
N GLY A 69 -3.41 -6.34 -2.15
CA GLY A 69 -3.72 -5.09 -1.46
C GLY A 69 -4.70 -5.30 -0.32
N ARG A 70 -5.76 -6.04 -0.58
CA ARG A 70 -6.77 -6.31 0.43
C ARG A 70 -6.19 -7.06 1.63
N SER A 71 -5.39 -8.09 1.37
CA SER A 71 -4.82 -8.87 2.47
C SER A 71 -3.93 -8.04 3.37
N LEU A 72 -3.22 -7.07 2.78
CA LEU A 72 -2.34 -6.18 3.55
C LEU A 72 -3.14 -5.22 4.41
N VAL A 73 -4.18 -4.60 3.83
CA VAL A 73 -5.00 -3.66 4.58
C VAL A 73 -5.69 -4.37 5.74
N GLU A 74 -6.13 -5.60 5.53
CA GLU A 74 -6.78 -6.37 6.58
C GLU A 74 -5.85 -6.72 7.74
N LYS A 75 -4.55 -6.74 7.51
CA LYS A 75 -3.58 -6.96 8.59
C LYS A 75 -3.34 -5.73 9.44
N GLY A 76 -3.70 -4.56 8.96
CA GLY A 76 -3.44 -3.32 9.67
C GLY A 76 -4.20 -3.25 10.99
N LEU A 77 -3.50 -2.80 12.04
CA LEU A 77 -4.10 -2.63 13.35
C LEU A 77 -4.76 -1.27 13.49
N GLU A 78 -4.22 -0.27 12.81
CA GLU A 78 -4.76 1.08 12.85
C GLU A 78 -5.40 1.41 11.51
N THR A 79 -6.41 2.28 11.57
CA THR A 79 -7.10 2.72 10.36
C THR A 79 -6.54 4.06 9.92
N PRO A 80 -5.92 4.15 8.74
CA PRO A 80 -5.45 5.44 8.24
C PRO A 80 -6.61 6.29 7.76
N ILE A 81 -6.36 7.59 7.60
CA ILE A 81 -7.37 8.48 7.03
C ILE A 81 -7.50 8.31 5.52
N ALA A 82 -6.46 7.80 4.89
CA ALA A 82 -6.45 7.52 3.45
C ALA A 82 -5.32 6.56 3.16
N ILE A 83 -5.44 5.86 2.03
CA ILE A 83 -4.37 5.00 1.53
C ILE A 83 -3.92 5.56 0.19
N ILE A 84 -2.61 5.73 0.03
CA ILE A 84 -2.01 6.27 -1.17
C ILE A 84 -1.28 5.15 -1.89
N THR A 85 -1.45 5.08 -3.20
CA THR A 85 -0.74 4.12 -4.04
C THR A 85 -0.16 4.81 -5.26
N ASN A 86 0.90 4.24 -5.80
CA ASN A 86 1.48 4.70 -7.05
C ASN A 86 1.09 3.81 -8.23
N GLN A 87 0.16 2.88 -8.03
CA GLN A 87 -0.20 1.91 -9.05
C GLN A 87 -1.70 1.93 -9.34
N PRO A 88 -2.11 2.27 -10.57
CA PRO A 88 -3.54 2.30 -10.92
C PRO A 88 -4.24 0.96 -10.73
N GLU A 89 -3.51 -0.15 -10.85
CA GLU A 89 -4.09 -1.47 -10.66
C GLU A 89 -4.68 -1.66 -9.27
N LEU A 90 -4.18 -0.90 -8.29
CA LEU A 90 -4.70 -0.98 -6.93
C LEU A 90 -6.06 -0.29 -6.76
N ASN A 91 -6.56 0.39 -7.77
CA ASN A 91 -7.89 0.99 -7.70
C ASN A 91 -9.00 -0.03 -7.45
N SER A 92 -8.79 -1.28 -7.82
CA SER A 92 -9.77 -2.34 -7.55
C SER A 92 -9.93 -2.63 -6.06
N LEU A 93 -9.04 -2.11 -5.25
CA LEU A 93 -9.12 -2.24 -3.79
C LEU A 93 -10.21 -1.32 -3.20
N GLN A 94 -10.51 -0.19 -3.85
CA GLN A 94 -11.39 0.82 -3.27
C GLN A 94 -12.75 0.28 -2.84
N PRO A 95 -13.44 -0.55 -3.63
CA PRO A 95 -14.74 -1.06 -3.18
C PRO A 95 -14.66 -2.00 -1.96
N LEU A 96 -13.46 -2.45 -1.61
CA LEU A 96 -13.26 -3.43 -0.55
C LEU A 96 -12.81 -2.82 0.76
N ILE A 97 -12.57 -1.50 0.79
CA ILE A 97 -12.08 -0.82 1.97
C ILE A 97 -12.96 0.41 2.27
N ASP A 98 -12.85 0.91 3.50
CA ASP A 98 -13.70 1.98 3.97
C ASP A 98 -13.06 3.36 3.92
N VAL A 99 -11.76 3.43 3.62
CA VAL A 99 -11.05 4.71 3.57
C VAL A 99 -10.77 5.06 2.11
N PRO A 100 -10.58 6.37 1.79
CA PRO A 100 -10.28 6.75 0.41
C PRO A 100 -8.94 6.17 -0.04
N LEU A 101 -8.93 5.66 -1.26
CA LEU A 101 -7.71 5.23 -1.93
C LEU A 101 -7.35 6.30 -2.95
N ILE A 102 -6.14 6.81 -2.87
CA ILE A 102 -5.72 7.96 -3.66
C ILE A 102 -4.48 7.59 -4.46
N LEU A 103 -4.56 7.79 -5.78
CA LEU A 103 -3.38 7.67 -6.63
C LEU A 103 -2.49 8.89 -6.44
N VAL A 104 -1.19 8.66 -6.34
CA VAL A 104 -0.24 9.74 -6.10
C VAL A 104 -0.32 10.83 -7.18
N ASP A 105 -0.64 10.46 -8.41
CA ASP A 105 -0.75 11.40 -9.51
C ASP A 105 -2.07 12.16 -9.52
N GLU A 106 -3.03 11.78 -8.66
CA GLU A 106 -4.36 12.38 -8.62
C GLU A 106 -4.66 12.97 -7.24
N VAL A 107 -3.63 13.36 -6.53
CA VAL A 107 -3.78 13.83 -5.15
C VAL A 107 -4.65 15.09 -5.07
N GLU A 108 -4.67 15.91 -6.11
CA GLU A 108 -5.50 17.11 -6.14
C GLU A 108 -6.99 16.79 -6.16
N HIS A 109 -7.36 15.56 -6.49
CA HIS A 109 -8.75 15.11 -6.48
C HIS A 109 -9.13 14.41 -5.18
N SER A 110 -8.29 14.52 -4.15
CA SER A 110 -8.55 13.87 -2.87
C SER A 110 -9.76 14.47 -2.19
N PRO A 111 -10.49 13.66 -1.38
CA PRO A 111 -11.60 14.21 -0.61
C PRO A 111 -11.16 15.35 0.28
N SER A 112 -12.02 16.36 0.43
CA SER A 112 -11.67 17.54 1.22
C SER A 112 -11.38 17.17 2.67
N ALA A 113 -11.99 16.09 3.18
CA ALA A 113 -11.78 15.67 4.56
C ALA A 113 -10.34 15.27 4.86
N VAL A 114 -9.58 14.81 3.85
CA VAL A 114 -8.20 14.37 4.06
C VAL A 114 -7.19 15.35 3.48
N MET A 115 -7.64 16.36 2.75
CA MET A 115 -6.72 17.24 2.00
C MET A 115 -5.78 18.00 2.92
N HIS A 116 -6.29 18.50 4.04
CA HIS A 116 -5.46 19.28 4.97
C HIS A 116 -4.29 18.42 5.49
N ASP A 117 -4.58 17.21 5.92
CA ASP A 117 -3.55 16.33 6.46
C ASP A 117 -2.57 15.89 5.38
N LEU A 118 -3.06 15.65 4.16
CA LEU A 118 -2.18 15.35 3.05
C LEU A 118 -1.22 16.48 2.77
N GLN A 119 -1.72 17.71 2.78
CA GLN A 119 -0.87 18.88 2.53
C GLN A 119 0.18 19.03 3.62
N MET A 120 -0.18 18.80 4.87
CA MET A 120 0.78 18.85 5.96
C MET A 120 1.90 17.82 5.76
N PHE A 121 1.52 16.61 5.37
CA PHE A 121 2.51 15.56 5.11
C PHE A 121 3.43 15.96 3.96
N MET A 122 2.85 16.47 2.86
CA MET A 122 3.62 16.81 1.67
C MET A 122 4.55 18.01 1.86
N GLU A 123 4.31 18.82 2.88
CA GLU A 123 5.24 19.92 3.18
C GLU A 123 6.61 19.41 3.62
N MET A 124 6.66 18.22 4.19
CA MET A 124 7.89 17.66 4.72
C MET A 124 8.43 16.49 3.91
N ILE A 125 7.53 15.73 3.28
CA ILE A 125 7.89 14.46 2.66
C ILE A 125 7.22 14.39 1.29
N PRO A 126 8.00 14.19 0.21
CA PRO A 126 7.38 13.96 -1.10
C PRO A 126 6.50 12.71 -1.03
N LEU A 127 5.35 12.77 -1.69
CA LEU A 127 4.35 11.72 -1.56
C LEU A 127 4.78 10.39 -2.16
N ASP A 128 5.78 10.40 -3.03
CA ASP A 128 6.31 9.18 -3.62
C ASP A 128 7.45 8.55 -2.82
N GLU A 129 7.99 9.28 -1.83
CA GLU A 129 9.14 8.79 -1.06
C GLU A 129 8.84 7.50 -0.27
N PRO A 130 7.65 7.36 0.36
CA PRO A 130 7.38 6.15 1.14
C PRO A 130 7.40 4.87 0.33
N PHE A 131 7.13 4.93 -0.98
CA PHE A 131 7.18 3.73 -1.83
C PHE A 131 8.60 3.19 -1.95
N GLY A 132 9.60 4.07 -1.91
CA GLY A 132 10.99 3.63 -1.87
C GLY A 132 11.32 2.89 -0.59
N ARG A 133 10.79 3.37 0.54
CA ARG A 133 10.96 2.67 1.82
C ARG A 133 10.39 1.26 1.76
N ILE A 134 9.19 1.13 1.17
CA ILE A 134 8.53 -0.18 1.06
C ILE A 134 9.38 -1.12 0.21
N THR A 135 9.84 -0.67 -0.95
CA THR A 135 10.66 -1.48 -1.84
C THR A 135 11.94 -1.94 -1.15
N ASP A 136 12.60 -1.01 -0.47
CA ASP A 136 13.84 -1.33 0.24
C ASP A 136 13.61 -2.30 1.39
N ALA A 137 12.50 -2.13 2.12
CA ALA A 137 12.16 -3.01 3.22
C ALA A 137 11.86 -4.43 2.74
N ILE A 138 11.15 -4.55 1.61
CA ILE A 138 10.87 -5.86 1.01
C ILE A 138 12.19 -6.54 0.60
N GLU A 139 13.10 -5.79 -0.04
CA GLU A 139 14.39 -6.34 -0.43
C GLU A 139 15.20 -6.78 0.78
N GLU A 140 15.20 -6.01 1.85
CA GLU A 140 15.92 -6.36 3.06
C GLU A 140 15.34 -7.63 3.70
N ALA A 141 14.01 -7.75 3.73
CA ALA A 141 13.36 -8.94 4.27
C ALA A 141 13.73 -10.18 3.45
N ARG A 142 13.82 -10.04 2.13
CA ARG A 142 14.20 -11.14 1.25
C ARG A 142 15.65 -11.56 1.47
N ARG A 143 16.55 -10.60 1.67
CA ARG A 143 17.94 -10.93 1.98
C ARG A 143 18.05 -11.68 3.29
N GLY A 144 17.31 -11.23 4.31
CA GLY A 144 17.30 -11.92 5.60
C GLY A 144 16.81 -13.35 5.47
N ALA A 145 15.75 -13.57 4.68
CA ALA A 145 15.22 -14.91 4.48
C ALA A 145 16.24 -15.81 3.77
N ARG A 146 16.97 -15.26 2.80
CA ARG A 146 18.01 -16.05 2.12
C ARG A 146 19.18 -16.38 3.03
N ALA A 147 19.54 -15.44 3.90
CA ALA A 147 20.67 -15.63 4.80
C ALA A 147 20.34 -16.66 5.88
N ALA A 148 19.06 -16.78 6.22
CA ALA A 148 18.63 -17.75 7.21
C ALA A 148 18.64 -19.16 6.62
#